data_0227a4a6c8ad9f89bb0dce303eae6a5c
#
_entry.id   0227a4a6c8ad9f89bb0dce303eae6a5c
#
_cell.length_a   1.000
_cell.length_b   1.000
_cell.length_c   1.000
_cell.angle_alpha   90.00
_cell.angle_beta   90.00
_cell.angle_gamma   90.00
#
_symmetry.space_group_name_H-M   'P 1'
#
loop_
_entity.id
_entity.type
_entity.pdbx_description
1 polymer ?
#
loop_
_entity_poly.entity_id
_entity_poly.type
_entity_poly.pdbx_seq_one_letter_code
_entity_poly.pdbx_strand_id
1 'polypeptide(L)'
;GINVNAASSYVLNHIAGIDKRTAKKVYNNRPYKSRQQLQKVLSDKAYQQAIGFLRVPESKEELDNTDIHPEQYALARYYLGIKNEGSPMQVFVAHEDKMKELYTDASAATVEFIAESYAQIGEEKRIHSTHKKAQEKIDPESIGEGTILEWVVRNVVAFGAFVDIGLKNDGLVHVSQIADRFVSNPADELEVGQKVRVKVMSMENGKIQLSIKVAL
;
A
#
# COMPACT_ATOMS: atom_id res chain seq x y z
N GLY A 1 8.42 -6.35 1.33
CA GLY A 1 7.66 -7.57 1.02
C GLY A 1 6.68 -7.35 -0.13
N ILE A 2 6.20 -8.43 -0.67
CA ILE A 2 5.33 -8.47 -1.85
C ILE A 2 3.94 -8.96 -1.43
N ASN A 3 2.88 -8.24 -1.81
CA ASN A 3 1.49 -8.69 -1.61
C ASN A 3 1.22 -9.92 -2.48
N VAL A 4 1.07 -11.08 -1.85
CA VAL A 4 0.87 -12.37 -2.52
C VAL A 4 -0.42 -12.40 -3.34
N ASN A 5 -1.45 -11.67 -2.92
CA ASN A 5 -2.74 -11.61 -3.61
C ASN A 5 -2.75 -10.69 -4.85
N ALA A 6 -1.76 -9.80 -4.97
CA ALA A 6 -1.65 -8.83 -6.06
C ALA A 6 -0.51 -9.12 -7.04
N ALA A 7 0.52 -9.84 -6.61
CA ALA A 7 1.72 -10.10 -7.41
C ALA A 7 1.43 -11.00 -8.63
N SER A 8 2.12 -10.73 -9.75
CA SER A 8 2.12 -11.63 -10.90
C SER A 8 2.91 -12.92 -10.60
N SER A 9 2.66 -13.98 -11.36
CA SER A 9 3.47 -15.21 -11.24
C SER A 9 4.95 -14.98 -11.57
N TYR A 10 5.24 -14.02 -12.45
CA TYR A 10 6.60 -13.59 -12.77
C TYR A 10 7.29 -12.99 -11.54
N VAL A 11 6.65 -12.07 -10.84
CA VAL A 11 7.18 -11.46 -9.61
C VAL A 11 7.38 -12.50 -8.53
N LEU A 12 6.42 -13.40 -8.33
CA LEU A 12 6.52 -14.49 -7.34
C LEU A 12 7.70 -15.42 -7.62
N ASN A 13 8.02 -15.70 -8.88
CA ASN A 13 9.16 -16.54 -9.26
C ASN A 13 10.53 -15.94 -8.92
N HIS A 14 10.61 -14.64 -8.62
CA HIS A 14 11.86 -13.98 -8.20
C HIS A 14 12.09 -14.03 -6.68
N ILE A 15 11.12 -14.56 -5.92
CA ILE A 15 11.27 -14.73 -4.47
C ILE A 15 12.08 -16.00 -4.19
N ALA A 16 13.04 -15.90 -3.28
CA ALA A 16 13.85 -17.05 -2.85
C ALA A 16 12.95 -18.20 -2.38
N GLY A 17 13.20 -19.40 -2.86
CA GLY A 17 12.43 -20.59 -2.54
C GLY A 17 11.20 -20.83 -3.43
N ILE A 18 10.86 -19.91 -4.34
CA ILE A 18 9.72 -20.03 -5.27
C ILE A 18 10.22 -20.19 -6.71
N ASP A 19 10.13 -21.40 -7.24
CA ASP A 19 10.39 -21.67 -8.65
C ASP A 19 9.15 -21.33 -9.52
N LYS A 20 9.33 -21.41 -10.83
CA LYS A 20 8.26 -21.10 -11.82
C LYS A 20 6.99 -21.91 -11.62
N ARG A 21 7.11 -23.18 -11.26
CA ARG A 21 5.99 -24.10 -11.02
C ARG A 21 5.25 -23.70 -9.73
N THR A 22 6.00 -23.46 -8.68
CA THR A 22 5.50 -23.04 -7.39
C THR A 22 4.83 -21.66 -7.48
N ALA A 23 5.44 -20.72 -8.23
CA ALA A 23 4.85 -19.39 -8.48
C ALA A 23 3.46 -19.48 -9.13
N LYS A 24 3.29 -20.34 -10.13
CA LYS A 24 1.98 -20.62 -10.75
C LYS A 24 1.00 -21.21 -9.76
N LYS A 25 1.44 -22.14 -8.91
CA LYS A 25 0.59 -22.76 -7.88
C LYS A 25 0.12 -21.74 -6.86
N VAL A 26 1.01 -20.87 -6.38
CA VAL A 26 0.67 -19.77 -5.48
C VAL A 26 -0.33 -18.82 -6.15
N TYR A 27 -0.05 -18.42 -7.39
CA TYR A 27 -0.93 -17.54 -8.16
C TYR A 27 -2.35 -18.09 -8.34
N ASN A 28 -2.48 -19.37 -8.69
CA ASN A 28 -3.76 -20.00 -9.02
C ASN A 28 -4.64 -20.29 -7.79
N ASN A 29 -4.05 -20.38 -6.60
CA ASN A 29 -4.77 -20.70 -5.35
C ASN A 29 -5.15 -19.46 -4.54
N ARG A 30 -5.03 -18.27 -5.11
CA ARG A 30 -5.48 -17.00 -4.49
C ARG A 30 -7.01 -16.88 -4.42
N PRO A 31 -7.56 -16.06 -3.51
CA PRO A 31 -6.89 -15.22 -2.53
C PRO A 31 -6.48 -15.96 -1.24
N TYR A 32 -5.42 -15.49 -0.61
CA TYR A 32 -4.99 -15.93 0.72
C TYR A 32 -5.46 -14.93 1.78
N LYS A 33 -5.92 -15.45 2.93
CA LYS A 33 -6.37 -14.65 4.08
C LYS A 33 -5.36 -14.63 5.23
N SER A 34 -4.29 -15.41 5.12
CA SER A 34 -3.19 -15.45 6.10
C SER A 34 -1.95 -16.09 5.48
N ARG A 35 -0.78 -15.79 6.04
CA ARG A 35 0.46 -16.48 5.68
C ARG A 35 0.38 -17.99 5.91
N GLN A 36 -0.31 -18.41 6.94
CA GLN A 36 -0.48 -19.84 7.25
C GLN A 36 -1.12 -20.62 6.10
N GLN A 37 -2.01 -20.01 5.33
CA GLN A 37 -2.64 -20.67 4.18
C GLN A 37 -1.64 -21.02 3.07
N LEU A 38 -0.53 -20.31 2.98
CA LEU A 38 0.54 -20.60 2.02
C LEU A 38 1.27 -21.92 2.31
N GLN A 39 1.21 -22.45 3.53
CA GLN A 39 1.74 -23.79 3.86
C GLN A 39 1.06 -24.90 3.05
N LYS A 40 -0.16 -24.69 2.57
CA LYS A 40 -0.88 -25.67 1.76
C LYS A 40 -0.35 -25.77 0.32
N VAL A 41 0.30 -24.74 -0.16
CA VAL A 41 0.77 -24.63 -1.55
C VAL A 41 2.30 -24.59 -1.67
N LEU A 42 3.00 -24.29 -0.58
CA LEU A 42 4.46 -24.30 -0.49
C LEU A 42 4.93 -25.54 0.27
N SER A 43 6.08 -26.11 -0.14
CA SER A 43 6.79 -27.09 0.71
C SER A 43 7.32 -26.38 1.95
N ASP A 44 7.62 -27.15 3.01
CA ASP A 44 8.16 -26.58 4.26
C ASP A 44 9.41 -25.74 4.01
N LYS A 45 10.32 -26.24 3.16
CA LYS A 45 11.53 -25.51 2.78
C LYS A 45 11.23 -24.24 2.03
N ALA A 46 10.33 -24.28 1.04
CA ALA A 46 9.94 -23.10 0.26
C ALA A 46 9.21 -22.08 1.15
N TYR A 47 8.35 -22.54 2.06
CA TYR A 47 7.69 -21.68 3.03
C TYR A 47 8.69 -20.95 3.92
N GLN A 48 9.63 -21.67 4.53
CA GLN A 48 10.65 -21.08 5.40
C GLN A 48 11.50 -20.02 4.66
N GLN A 49 11.82 -20.25 3.42
CA GLN A 49 12.62 -19.31 2.62
C GLN A 49 11.83 -18.09 2.12
N ALA A 50 10.58 -18.29 1.74
CA ALA A 50 9.80 -17.28 1.02
C ALA A 50 8.89 -16.43 1.92
N ILE A 51 8.44 -16.97 3.06
CA ILE A 51 7.31 -16.38 3.81
C ILE A 51 7.60 -14.98 4.34
N GLY A 52 8.84 -14.66 4.71
CA GLY A 52 9.23 -13.32 5.14
C GLY A 52 9.12 -12.26 4.03
N PHE A 53 9.15 -12.66 2.77
CA PHE A 53 9.01 -11.78 1.61
C PHE A 53 7.58 -11.67 1.08
N LEU A 54 6.67 -12.51 1.58
CA LEU A 54 5.27 -12.54 1.17
C LEU A 54 4.40 -11.86 2.22
N ARG A 55 3.64 -10.87 1.82
CA ARG A 55 2.68 -10.16 2.66
C ARG A 55 1.25 -10.54 2.31
N VAL A 56 0.41 -10.60 3.34
CA VAL A 56 -1.04 -10.80 3.20
C VAL A 56 -1.76 -9.65 3.91
N PRO A 57 -1.97 -8.50 3.24
CA PRO A 57 -2.58 -7.32 3.85
C PRO A 57 -3.99 -7.57 4.41
N GLU A 58 -4.70 -8.54 3.86
CA GLU A 58 -6.06 -8.90 4.24
C GLU A 58 -6.12 -9.81 5.47
N SER A 59 -4.97 -10.22 6.00
CA SER A 59 -4.91 -11.08 7.19
C SER A 59 -5.43 -10.37 8.43
N LYS A 60 -6.04 -11.14 9.31
CA LYS A 60 -6.39 -10.68 10.66
C LYS A 60 -5.16 -10.53 11.56
N GLU A 61 -4.09 -11.26 11.26
CA GLU A 61 -2.80 -11.12 11.91
C GLU A 61 -2.03 -9.96 11.24
N GLU A 62 -1.83 -8.87 11.97
CA GLU A 62 -1.14 -7.67 11.43
C GLU A 62 0.29 -7.95 11.00
N LEU A 63 0.97 -8.90 11.65
CA LEU A 63 2.34 -9.28 11.33
C LEU A 63 2.45 -9.97 9.96
N ASP A 64 1.37 -10.52 9.42
CA ASP A 64 1.32 -11.08 8.07
C ASP A 64 1.48 -10.01 6.96
N ASN A 65 1.28 -8.74 7.30
CA ASN A 65 1.54 -7.60 6.41
C ASN A 65 2.88 -6.92 6.72
N THR A 66 3.86 -7.67 7.15
CA THR A 66 5.22 -7.20 7.45
C THR A 66 6.27 -8.08 6.78
N ASP A 67 7.53 -7.65 6.84
CA ASP A 67 8.68 -8.48 6.45
C ASP A 67 9.18 -9.38 7.61
N ILE A 68 8.49 -9.37 8.76
CA ILE A 68 8.83 -10.19 9.91
C ILE A 68 8.49 -11.66 9.61
N HIS A 69 9.46 -12.54 9.79
CA HIS A 69 9.25 -13.99 9.62
C HIS A 69 8.33 -14.53 10.73
N PRO A 70 7.41 -15.47 10.44
CA PRO A 70 6.50 -16.04 11.45
C PRO A 70 7.20 -16.63 12.69
N GLU A 71 8.39 -17.17 12.55
CA GLU A 71 9.17 -17.66 13.71
C GLU A 71 9.61 -16.55 14.68
N GLN A 72 9.58 -15.29 14.24
CA GLN A 72 9.85 -14.11 15.06
C GLN A 72 8.58 -13.48 15.66
N TYR A 73 7.40 -14.00 15.39
CA TYR A 73 6.14 -13.40 15.83
C TYR A 73 6.01 -13.33 17.35
N ALA A 74 6.43 -14.37 18.07
CA ALA A 74 6.40 -14.36 19.53
C ALA A 74 7.28 -13.26 20.10
N LEU A 75 8.49 -13.09 19.55
CA LEU A 75 9.39 -11.99 19.91
C LEU A 75 8.78 -10.63 19.54
N ALA A 76 8.21 -10.51 18.36
CA ALA A 76 7.59 -9.26 17.89
C ALA A 76 6.43 -8.83 18.80
N ARG A 77 5.54 -9.75 19.17
CA ARG A 77 4.43 -9.48 20.10
C ARG A 77 4.93 -9.05 21.47
N TYR A 78 5.96 -9.71 22.00
CA TYR A 78 6.57 -9.35 23.27
C TYR A 78 7.17 -7.93 23.21
N TYR A 79 7.96 -7.64 22.18
CA TYR A 79 8.55 -6.32 21.98
C TYR A 79 7.49 -5.22 21.86
N LEU A 80 6.40 -5.45 21.13
CA LEU A 80 5.33 -4.46 20.96
C LEU A 80 4.67 -4.08 22.29
N GLY A 81 4.63 -4.98 23.25
CA GLY A 81 4.13 -4.72 24.63
C GLY A 81 5.05 -3.84 25.47
N ILE A 82 6.34 -3.76 25.14
CA ILE A 82 7.37 -3.08 25.93
C ILE A 82 8.17 -2.03 25.16
N LYS A 83 7.82 -1.76 23.91
CA LYS A 83 8.57 -0.85 23.02
C LYS A 83 8.72 0.58 23.54
N ASN A 84 7.85 1.03 24.44
CA ASN A 84 7.88 2.37 25.02
C ASN A 84 8.90 2.52 26.16
N GLU A 85 9.57 1.44 26.57
CA GLU A 85 10.56 1.46 27.65
C GLU A 85 11.89 2.07 27.24
N GLY A 86 12.13 2.24 25.93
CA GLY A 86 13.35 2.86 25.40
C GLY A 86 13.57 2.59 23.92
N SER A 87 14.79 2.83 23.44
CA SER A 87 15.20 2.46 22.09
C SER A 87 15.19 0.93 21.92
N PRO A 88 15.13 0.41 20.68
CA PRO A 88 15.18 -1.04 20.44
C PRO A 88 16.38 -1.72 21.09
N MET A 89 17.58 -1.10 21.04
CA MET A 89 18.77 -1.62 21.69
C MET A 89 18.64 -1.65 23.22
N GLN A 90 18.12 -0.58 23.83
CA GLN A 90 17.92 -0.49 25.28
C GLN A 90 16.91 -1.54 25.76
N VAL A 91 15.81 -1.72 25.03
CA VAL A 91 14.79 -2.72 25.33
C VAL A 91 15.37 -4.13 25.21
N PHE A 92 16.17 -4.40 24.17
CA PHE A 92 16.82 -5.69 24.01
C PHE A 92 17.76 -6.01 25.17
N VAL A 93 18.62 -5.09 25.55
CA VAL A 93 19.57 -5.27 26.68
C VAL A 93 18.81 -5.54 27.98
N ALA A 94 17.72 -4.82 28.23
CA ALA A 94 16.92 -5.01 29.45
C ALA A 94 16.14 -6.35 29.49
N HIS A 95 15.81 -6.94 28.34
CA HIS A 95 14.97 -8.12 28.21
C HIS A 95 15.63 -9.26 27.41
N GLU A 96 16.96 -9.28 27.34
CA GLU A 96 17.72 -10.21 26.49
C GLU A 96 17.35 -11.67 26.72
N ASP A 97 17.32 -12.11 27.98
CA ASP A 97 17.03 -13.52 28.32
C ASP A 97 15.64 -13.95 27.81
N LYS A 98 14.62 -13.13 28.05
CA LYS A 98 13.26 -13.41 27.61
C LYS A 98 13.13 -13.40 26.09
N MET A 99 13.78 -12.45 25.43
CA MET A 99 13.76 -12.36 23.97
C MET A 99 14.45 -13.55 23.30
N LYS A 100 15.60 -14.02 23.86
CA LYS A 100 16.29 -15.22 23.37
C LYS A 100 15.54 -16.52 23.65
N GLU A 101 14.71 -16.54 24.70
CA GLU A 101 13.80 -17.65 24.97
C GLU A 101 12.71 -17.73 23.88
N LEU A 102 12.16 -16.59 23.42
CA LEU A 102 11.12 -16.52 22.42
C LEU A 102 11.65 -16.72 20.98
N TYR A 103 12.88 -16.30 20.73
CA TYR A 103 13.58 -16.47 19.48
C TYR A 103 15.08 -16.59 19.74
N THR A 104 15.65 -17.77 19.48
CA THR A 104 17.02 -18.12 19.87
C THR A 104 18.07 -17.16 19.31
N ASP A 105 17.90 -16.70 18.06
CA ASP A 105 18.81 -15.79 17.37
C ASP A 105 18.49 -14.30 17.63
N ALA A 106 17.68 -14.00 18.64
CA ALA A 106 17.34 -12.63 18.99
C ALA A 106 18.60 -11.80 19.29
N SER A 107 18.64 -10.60 18.73
CA SER A 107 19.71 -9.61 18.91
C SER A 107 19.12 -8.20 18.89
N ALA A 108 19.93 -7.20 19.23
CA ALA A 108 19.53 -5.81 19.09
C ALA A 108 19.10 -5.49 17.64
N ALA A 109 19.83 -6.01 16.65
CA ALA A 109 19.48 -5.85 15.23
C ALA A 109 18.14 -6.48 14.87
N THR A 110 17.79 -7.64 15.46
CA THR A 110 16.48 -8.29 15.27
C THR A 110 15.35 -7.39 15.79
N VAL A 111 15.54 -6.81 16.96
CA VAL A 111 14.53 -5.92 17.58
C VAL A 111 14.40 -4.61 16.80
N GLU A 112 15.50 -4.03 16.32
CA GLU A 112 15.46 -2.88 15.42
C GLU A 112 14.70 -3.17 14.14
N PHE A 113 14.95 -4.31 13.51
CA PHE A 113 14.24 -4.76 12.32
C PHE A 113 12.72 -4.91 12.57
N ILE A 114 12.34 -5.49 13.70
CA ILE A 114 10.93 -5.62 14.11
C ILE A 114 10.31 -4.22 14.31
N ALA A 115 11.01 -3.33 14.99
CA ALA A 115 10.55 -1.95 15.22
C ALA A 115 10.31 -1.19 13.90
N GLU A 116 11.25 -1.25 12.98
CA GLU A 116 11.16 -0.61 11.66
C GLU A 116 10.03 -1.21 10.82
N SER A 117 9.93 -2.54 10.77
CA SER A 117 8.89 -3.25 10.02
C SER A 117 7.49 -2.92 10.53
N TYR A 118 7.35 -2.77 11.85
CA TYR A 118 6.07 -2.40 12.46
C TYR A 118 5.72 -0.93 12.26
N ALA A 119 6.70 -0.03 12.27
CA ALA A 119 6.51 1.39 11.97
C ALA A 119 5.97 1.60 10.55
N GLN A 120 6.43 0.82 9.57
CA GLN A 120 5.94 0.86 8.18
C GLN A 120 4.45 0.55 8.08
N ILE A 121 3.92 -0.39 8.87
CA ILE A 121 2.47 -0.68 8.90
C ILE A 121 1.69 0.56 9.36
N GLY A 122 2.19 1.27 10.37
CA GLY A 122 1.57 2.48 10.88
C GLY A 122 1.50 3.59 9.82
N GLU A 123 2.54 3.72 9.00
CA GLU A 123 2.58 4.67 7.89
C GLU A 123 1.63 4.26 6.77
N GLU A 124 1.64 2.99 6.35
CA GLU A 124 0.69 2.47 5.35
C GLU A 124 -0.76 2.62 5.81
N LYS A 125 -1.06 2.34 7.09
CA LYS A 125 -2.39 2.58 7.67
C LYS A 125 -2.76 4.06 7.66
N ARG A 126 -1.81 4.97 7.92
CA ARG A 126 -2.05 6.42 7.84
C ARG A 126 -2.31 6.85 6.40
N ILE A 127 -1.53 6.36 5.45
CA ILE A 127 -1.72 6.64 4.02
C ILE A 127 -3.07 6.08 3.56
N HIS A 128 -3.40 4.83 3.90
CA HIS A 128 -4.69 4.24 3.59
C HIS A 128 -5.86 4.88 4.33
N SER A 129 -5.68 5.39 5.56
CA SER A 129 -6.72 6.10 6.29
C SER A 129 -6.93 7.53 5.76
N THR A 130 -5.88 8.19 5.28
CA THR A 130 -6.00 9.45 4.53
C THR A 130 -6.62 9.22 3.16
N HIS A 131 -6.30 8.13 2.48
CA HIS A 131 -7.00 7.73 1.25
C HIS A 131 -8.42 7.23 1.53
N LYS A 132 -8.70 6.55 2.65
CA LYS A 132 -10.07 6.18 3.03
C LYS A 132 -10.89 7.38 3.52
N LYS A 133 -10.29 8.38 4.14
CA LYS A 133 -10.99 9.65 4.43
C LYS A 133 -11.23 10.48 3.17
N ALA A 134 -10.39 10.33 2.14
CA ALA A 134 -10.63 10.85 0.81
C ALA A 134 -11.60 9.98 -0.02
N GLN A 135 -11.79 8.72 0.36
CA GLN A 135 -12.79 7.77 -0.13
C GLN A 135 -13.98 7.62 0.82
N GLU A 136 -14.27 8.57 1.69
CA GLU A 136 -15.67 8.75 2.09
C GLU A 136 -16.45 8.80 0.79
N LYS A 137 -17.32 7.82 0.59
CA LYS A 137 -18.21 7.73 -0.57
C LYS A 137 -18.84 9.10 -0.72
N ILE A 138 -18.24 9.92 -1.56
CA ILE A 138 -18.86 11.16 -1.98
C ILE A 138 -20.08 10.68 -2.72
N ASP A 139 -21.24 10.97 -2.14
CA ASP A 139 -22.50 10.69 -2.78
C ASP A 139 -22.44 11.32 -4.17
N PRO A 140 -22.58 10.56 -5.27
CA PRO A 140 -22.58 11.13 -6.60
C PRO A 140 -23.54 12.30 -6.75
N GLU A 141 -24.63 12.32 -5.98
CA GLU A 141 -25.59 13.41 -5.93
C GLU A 141 -25.08 14.66 -5.21
N SER A 142 -24.01 14.54 -4.39
CA SER A 142 -23.42 15.69 -3.67
C SER A 142 -22.39 16.46 -4.49
N ILE A 143 -21.92 15.89 -5.61
CA ILE A 143 -20.96 16.52 -6.53
C ILE A 143 -21.76 17.23 -7.62
N GLY A 144 -21.75 18.56 -7.59
CA GLY A 144 -22.36 19.41 -8.59
C GLY A 144 -21.36 20.34 -9.26
N GLU A 145 -21.82 21.07 -10.28
CA GLU A 145 -21.04 22.15 -10.90
C GLU A 145 -20.59 23.15 -9.83
N GLY A 146 -19.33 23.57 -9.92
CA GLY A 146 -18.73 24.50 -8.97
C GLY A 146 -18.12 23.87 -7.72
N THR A 147 -18.26 22.56 -7.50
CA THR A 147 -17.63 21.85 -6.38
C THR A 147 -16.12 21.81 -6.58
N ILE A 148 -15.36 22.16 -5.53
CA ILE A 148 -13.90 22.10 -5.51
C ILE A 148 -13.49 20.87 -4.73
N LEU A 149 -12.64 20.01 -5.33
CA LEU A 149 -12.18 18.73 -4.79
C LEU A 149 -10.68 18.64 -4.95
N GLU A 150 -10.03 17.90 -4.04
CA GLU A 150 -8.63 17.54 -4.13
C GLU A 150 -8.51 16.04 -4.46
N TRP A 151 -8.01 15.73 -5.66
CA TRP A 151 -7.98 14.39 -6.20
C TRP A 151 -6.66 14.07 -6.90
N VAL A 152 -6.51 12.83 -7.34
CA VAL A 152 -5.27 12.28 -7.89
C VAL A 152 -5.36 12.16 -9.40
N VAL A 153 -4.32 12.61 -10.11
CA VAL A 153 -4.14 12.39 -11.54
C VAL A 153 -3.93 10.91 -11.80
N ARG A 154 -4.81 10.31 -12.60
CA ARG A 154 -4.79 8.89 -12.93
C ARG A 154 -4.03 8.62 -14.23
N ASN A 155 -4.22 9.49 -15.22
CA ASN A 155 -3.56 9.37 -16.52
C ASN A 155 -3.37 10.75 -17.14
N VAL A 156 -2.28 10.92 -17.88
CA VAL A 156 -1.98 12.15 -18.63
C VAL A 156 -1.92 11.81 -20.11
N VAL A 157 -2.71 12.54 -20.92
CA VAL A 157 -2.83 12.35 -22.37
C VAL A 157 -2.55 13.66 -23.09
N ALA A 158 -2.38 13.63 -24.43
CA ALA A 158 -2.00 14.81 -25.20
C ALA A 158 -2.98 16.00 -25.09
N PHE A 159 -4.26 15.73 -24.85
CA PHE A 159 -5.32 16.75 -24.75
C PHE A 159 -5.71 17.13 -23.31
N GLY A 160 -5.09 16.53 -22.31
CA GLY A 160 -5.39 16.83 -20.90
C GLY A 160 -4.98 15.72 -19.93
N ALA A 161 -5.69 15.63 -18.82
CA ALA A 161 -5.47 14.62 -17.80
C ALA A 161 -6.79 14.05 -17.26
N PHE A 162 -6.80 12.77 -16.99
CA PHE A 162 -7.87 12.11 -16.27
C PHE A 162 -7.58 12.11 -14.78
N VAL A 163 -8.55 12.53 -14.00
CA VAL A 163 -8.47 12.64 -12.54
C VAL A 163 -9.49 11.71 -11.92
N ASP A 164 -9.04 10.86 -11.00
CA ASP A 164 -9.92 10.02 -10.19
C ASP A 164 -10.63 10.90 -9.15
N ILE A 165 -11.93 11.03 -9.27
CA ILE A 165 -12.78 11.82 -8.37
C ILE A 165 -13.65 10.94 -7.46
N GLY A 166 -13.32 9.66 -7.34
CA GLY A 166 -14.05 8.70 -6.49
C GLY A 166 -15.40 8.26 -7.05
N LEU A 167 -15.70 8.59 -8.30
CA LEU A 167 -16.90 8.14 -9.03
C LEU A 167 -16.57 7.00 -9.98
N LYS A 168 -17.59 6.39 -10.58
CA LYS A 168 -17.43 5.32 -11.56
C LYS A 168 -16.63 5.75 -12.79
N ASN A 169 -16.73 7.01 -13.18
CA ASN A 169 -16.01 7.60 -14.31
C ASN A 169 -15.03 8.65 -13.80
N ASP A 170 -13.85 8.69 -14.39
CA ASP A 170 -12.86 9.73 -14.12
C ASP A 170 -13.33 11.08 -14.70
N GLY A 171 -12.90 12.18 -14.07
CA GLY A 171 -13.06 13.51 -14.60
C GLY A 171 -11.92 13.88 -15.55
N LEU A 172 -12.21 14.66 -16.57
CA LEU A 172 -11.24 15.18 -17.54
C LEU A 172 -10.89 16.64 -17.24
N VAL A 173 -9.60 16.92 -17.07
CA VAL A 173 -9.04 18.28 -17.13
C VAL A 173 -8.48 18.48 -18.54
N HIS A 174 -9.17 19.28 -19.37
CA HIS A 174 -8.66 19.62 -20.69
C HIS A 174 -7.37 20.44 -20.57
N VAL A 175 -6.46 20.34 -21.56
CA VAL A 175 -5.17 21.05 -21.57
C VAL A 175 -5.31 22.55 -21.31
N SER A 176 -6.37 23.18 -21.81
CA SER A 176 -6.67 24.61 -21.58
C SER A 176 -7.10 24.95 -20.16
N GLN A 177 -7.42 23.96 -19.34
CA GLN A 177 -7.89 24.09 -17.97
C GLN A 177 -6.83 23.73 -16.92
N ILE A 178 -5.60 23.42 -17.33
CA ILE A 178 -4.50 23.05 -16.43
C ILE A 178 -3.90 24.29 -15.76
N ALA A 179 -3.61 25.34 -16.55
CA ALA A 179 -2.99 26.57 -16.08
C ALA A 179 -3.50 27.80 -16.87
N ASP A 180 -3.30 29.00 -16.33
CA ASP A 180 -3.64 30.27 -17.01
C ASP A 180 -2.66 30.66 -18.13
N ARG A 181 -1.73 29.78 -18.48
CA ARG A 181 -0.78 29.92 -19.56
C ARG A 181 -1.00 28.83 -20.61
N PHE A 182 -0.41 29.05 -21.79
CA PHE A 182 -0.42 28.01 -22.81
C PHE A 182 0.38 26.80 -22.38
N VAL A 183 -0.27 25.62 -22.31
CA VAL A 183 0.34 24.32 -22.01
C VAL A 183 0.36 23.51 -23.30
N SER A 184 1.55 23.31 -23.86
CA SER A 184 1.72 22.53 -25.10
C SER A 184 1.64 21.02 -24.86
N ASN A 185 2.12 20.57 -23.69
CA ASN A 185 2.13 19.16 -23.29
C ASN A 185 1.69 19.04 -21.82
N PRO A 186 0.54 18.40 -21.55
CA PRO A 186 0.07 18.19 -20.18
C PRO A 186 1.07 17.46 -19.26
N ALA A 187 1.91 16.57 -19.83
CA ALA A 187 2.91 15.82 -19.06
C ALA A 187 4.03 16.71 -18.48
N ASP A 188 4.21 17.95 -18.99
CA ASP A 188 5.17 18.91 -18.45
C ASP A 188 4.65 19.58 -17.16
N GLU A 189 3.34 19.57 -16.95
CA GLU A 189 2.68 20.25 -15.83
C GLU A 189 2.10 19.26 -14.79
N LEU A 190 1.76 18.04 -15.20
CA LEU A 190 1.09 17.06 -14.37
C LEU A 190 1.76 15.69 -14.47
N GLU A 191 1.83 15.01 -13.33
CA GLU A 191 2.34 13.64 -13.21
C GLU A 191 1.24 12.69 -12.70
N VAL A 192 1.29 11.44 -13.18
CA VAL A 192 0.40 10.38 -12.67
C VAL A 192 0.67 10.15 -11.18
N GLY A 193 -0.39 10.14 -10.36
CA GLY A 193 -0.29 10.04 -8.91
C GLY A 193 -0.18 11.39 -8.18
N GLN A 194 -0.05 12.51 -8.91
CA GLN A 194 -0.03 13.85 -8.33
C GLN A 194 -1.40 14.23 -7.79
N LYS A 195 -1.43 14.83 -6.59
CA LYS A 195 -2.64 15.44 -6.04
C LYS A 195 -2.86 16.80 -6.66
N VAL A 196 -4.07 17.03 -7.16
CA VAL A 196 -4.48 18.29 -7.77
C VAL A 196 -5.81 18.76 -7.20
N ARG A 197 -5.95 20.07 -7.05
CA ARG A 197 -7.21 20.71 -6.70
C ARG A 197 -7.97 21.00 -8.00
N VAL A 198 -9.17 20.47 -8.11
CA VAL A 198 -10.00 20.61 -9.31
C VAL A 198 -11.38 21.17 -8.96
N LYS A 199 -11.92 21.96 -9.86
CA LYS A 199 -13.30 22.47 -9.80
C LYS A 199 -14.13 21.76 -10.87
N VAL A 200 -15.29 21.27 -10.51
CA VAL A 200 -16.24 20.66 -11.45
C VAL A 200 -16.88 21.77 -12.29
N MET A 201 -16.64 21.71 -13.60
CA MET A 201 -17.16 22.70 -14.56
C MET A 201 -18.49 22.28 -15.18
N SER A 202 -18.63 21.00 -15.51
CA SER A 202 -19.89 20.42 -16.00
C SER A 202 -19.96 18.92 -15.76
N MET A 203 -21.19 18.40 -15.67
CA MET A 203 -21.51 16.99 -15.53
C MET A 203 -22.64 16.62 -16.49
N GLU A 204 -22.31 16.33 -17.74
CA GLU A 204 -23.28 15.98 -18.76
C GLU A 204 -23.00 14.60 -19.36
N ASN A 205 -24.04 13.79 -19.55
CA ASN A 205 -23.96 12.49 -20.23
C ASN A 205 -22.90 11.53 -19.65
N GLY A 206 -22.67 11.57 -18.31
CA GLY A 206 -21.67 10.75 -17.64
C GLY A 206 -20.22 11.24 -17.86
N LYS A 207 -20.03 12.39 -18.52
CA LYS A 207 -18.73 13.04 -18.69
C LYS A 207 -18.59 14.16 -17.68
N ILE A 208 -17.50 14.17 -16.95
CA ILE A 208 -17.20 15.17 -15.94
C ILE A 208 -16.02 16.01 -16.43
N GLN A 209 -16.26 17.32 -16.60
CA GLN A 209 -15.23 18.28 -16.97
C GLN A 209 -14.73 19.01 -15.75
N LEU A 210 -13.41 19.05 -15.58
CA LEU A 210 -12.73 19.64 -14.44
C LEU A 210 -11.80 20.77 -14.87
N SER A 211 -11.53 21.70 -13.96
CA SER A 211 -10.54 22.75 -14.15
C SER A 211 -9.62 22.84 -12.93
N ILE A 212 -8.32 22.91 -13.16
CA ILE A 212 -7.31 23.18 -12.13
C ILE A 212 -7.14 24.69 -11.96
N LYS A 213 -7.04 25.45 -13.03
CA LYS A 213 -6.76 26.89 -13.00
C LYS A 213 -7.80 27.73 -12.27
N VAL A 214 -9.05 27.29 -12.22
CA VAL A 214 -10.15 27.97 -11.54
C VAL A 214 -10.37 27.49 -10.11
N ALA A 215 -9.64 26.45 -9.69
CA ALA A 215 -9.67 25.89 -8.34
C ALA A 215 -8.59 26.49 -7.41
N LEU A 216 -7.72 27.35 -7.95
CA LEU A 216 -6.60 28.01 -7.25
C LEU A 216 -7.09 29.21 -6.43
#